data_990d7be5d955ffd312f1fcf9aeb01f76
#
_entry.id   990d7be5d955ffd312f1fcf9aeb01f76
#
_cell.length_a   1.000
_cell.length_b   1.000
_cell.length_c   1.000
_cell.angle_alpha   90.00
_cell.angle_beta   90.00
_cell.angle_gamma   90.00
#
_symmetry.space_group_name_H-M   'P 1'
#
loop_
_entity.id
_entity.type
_entity.pdbx_description
1 polymer ?
#
loop_
_entity_poly.entity_id
_entity_poly.type
_entity_poly.pdbx_seq_one_letter_code
_entity_poly.pdbx_strand_id
1 'polypeptide(L)'
;MPSLAESLPPFPGFALPKTRAAWPVWKDSTTQAIRFQPLARKAATRLWHRARQFDRQTRRKDCHGGALGHAGLQVLHTLIFDFLNYGSGRLDPSHAAIARKANVCERTVRYALTRLKDLGILNWVRRCAAKWEDGQFPLEQETNAYAVLPPSQWRGYTEPPEPPEPDPGTWGAHPPLPALLEQAATEQRASGSLRTVIGILDSDPNDLLSRALARLGQAVQGAKPQ
;
A
#
# COMPACT_ATOMS: atom_id res chain seq x y z
N MET A 1 -21.58 -58.20 17.35
CA MET A 1 -22.32 -56.99 17.71
C MET A 1 -22.68 -56.29 16.43
N PRO A 2 -23.93 -56.23 15.98
CA PRO A 2 -24.29 -55.47 14.77
C PRO A 2 -24.12 -53.98 15.02
N SER A 3 -23.63 -53.27 14.04
CA SER A 3 -23.39 -51.81 14.03
C SER A 3 -24.72 -51.07 14.21
N LEU A 4 -24.74 -50.04 15.04
CA LEU A 4 -25.89 -49.16 15.28
C LEU A 4 -26.48 -48.50 14.02
N ALA A 5 -25.80 -48.61 12.88
CA ALA A 5 -26.26 -48.11 11.59
C ALA A 5 -27.29 -48.97 10.87
N GLU A 6 -27.49 -50.23 11.33
CA GLU A 6 -28.43 -51.18 10.68
C GLU A 6 -29.83 -51.21 11.27
N SER A 7 -30.10 -50.46 12.33
CA SER A 7 -31.39 -50.60 13.08
C SER A 7 -32.34 -49.40 12.91
N LEU A 8 -32.09 -48.44 12.05
CA LEU A 8 -33.02 -47.35 11.75
C LEU A 8 -33.81 -47.68 10.47
N PRO A 9 -35.17 -47.79 10.53
CA PRO A 9 -35.96 -47.96 9.33
C PRO A 9 -35.76 -46.73 8.39
N PRO A 10 -35.70 -46.96 7.08
CA PRO A 10 -35.64 -45.84 6.15
C PRO A 10 -36.89 -44.97 6.31
N PHE A 11 -36.73 -43.71 6.62
CA PHE A 11 -37.82 -42.73 6.64
C PHE A 11 -38.48 -42.72 5.27
N PRO A 12 -39.77 -43.08 5.14
CA PRO A 12 -40.43 -43.09 3.86
C PRO A 12 -40.58 -41.63 3.36
N GLY A 13 -39.96 -41.32 2.28
CA GLY A 13 -40.05 -40.01 1.61
C GLY A 13 -38.80 -39.18 1.53
N PHE A 14 -37.69 -39.57 2.15
CA PHE A 14 -36.40 -38.93 1.94
C PHE A 14 -35.68 -39.61 0.77
N ALA A 15 -36.05 -39.23 -0.47
CA ALA A 15 -35.18 -39.47 -1.58
C ALA A 15 -33.92 -38.61 -1.31
N LEU A 16 -32.76 -39.28 -1.13
CA LEU A 16 -31.48 -38.55 -1.11
C LEU A 16 -31.46 -37.65 -2.31
N PRO A 17 -31.26 -36.33 -2.11
CA PRO A 17 -31.21 -35.42 -3.23
C PRO A 17 -30.16 -35.94 -4.21
N LYS A 18 -30.56 -36.14 -5.47
CA LYS A 18 -29.60 -36.41 -6.55
C LYS A 18 -28.54 -35.34 -6.41
N THR A 19 -27.34 -35.71 -6.03
CA THR A 19 -26.21 -34.80 -5.87
C THR A 19 -26.07 -34.06 -7.19
N ARG A 20 -26.71 -32.91 -7.30
CA ARG A 20 -26.31 -31.92 -8.29
C ARG A 20 -24.83 -31.78 -8.08
N ALA A 21 -24.04 -31.98 -9.13
CA ALA A 21 -22.60 -31.85 -9.06
C ALA A 21 -22.33 -30.49 -8.39
N ALA A 22 -22.02 -30.55 -7.09
CA ALA A 22 -21.73 -29.34 -6.33
C ALA A 22 -20.61 -28.66 -7.09
N TRP A 23 -20.79 -27.40 -7.45
CA TRP A 23 -19.71 -26.62 -8.02
C TRP A 23 -18.49 -26.84 -7.14
N PRO A 24 -17.32 -27.17 -7.73
CA PRO A 24 -16.18 -27.61 -6.94
C PRO A 24 -15.76 -26.45 -6.03
N VAL A 25 -16.20 -26.52 -4.79
CA VAL A 25 -15.67 -25.69 -3.72
C VAL A 25 -14.25 -26.17 -3.47
N TRP A 26 -13.30 -25.26 -3.42
CA TRP A 26 -11.92 -25.62 -3.13
C TRP A 26 -11.81 -26.36 -1.80
N LYS A 27 -11.04 -27.45 -1.78
CA LYS A 27 -10.91 -28.33 -0.61
C LYS A 27 -10.61 -27.61 0.71
N ASP A 28 -9.88 -26.48 0.64
CA ASP A 28 -9.47 -25.68 1.80
C ASP A 28 -10.40 -24.48 2.08
N SER A 29 -11.63 -24.49 1.54
CA SER A 29 -12.59 -23.41 1.79
C SER A 29 -13.28 -23.59 3.13
N THR A 30 -13.48 -22.47 3.83
CA THR A 30 -14.17 -22.44 5.13
C THR A 30 -15.49 -21.67 5.05
N THR A 31 -16.47 -22.15 5.78
CA THR A 31 -17.75 -21.46 6.06
C THR A 31 -17.67 -20.59 7.32
N GLN A 32 -16.55 -20.66 8.06
CA GLN A 32 -16.40 -19.88 9.28
C GLN A 32 -16.26 -18.39 8.98
N ALA A 33 -16.87 -17.56 9.79
CA ALA A 33 -16.73 -16.12 9.71
C ALA A 33 -15.28 -15.70 9.99
N ILE A 34 -14.70 -14.94 9.08
CA ILE A 34 -13.32 -14.45 9.22
C ILE A 34 -13.32 -13.14 9.99
N ARG A 35 -12.50 -13.10 11.03
CA ARG A 35 -12.26 -11.88 11.80
C ARG A 35 -11.14 -11.10 11.14
N PHE A 36 -11.48 -9.94 10.62
CA PHE A 36 -10.49 -8.99 10.12
C PHE A 36 -9.97 -8.13 11.26
N GLN A 37 -8.70 -7.73 11.17
CA GLN A 37 -8.11 -6.80 12.13
C GLN A 37 -7.92 -5.43 11.46
N PRO A 38 -8.35 -4.34 12.12
CA PRO A 38 -8.13 -3.00 11.61
C PRO A 38 -6.65 -2.73 11.34
N LEU A 39 -6.35 -2.08 10.24
CA LEU A 39 -4.99 -1.67 9.88
C LEU A 39 -4.99 -0.17 9.57
N ALA A 40 -4.40 0.62 10.44
CA ALA A 40 -4.34 2.06 10.25
C ALA A 40 -3.67 2.44 8.92
N ARG A 41 -4.20 3.46 8.24
CA ARG A 41 -3.69 3.90 6.93
C ARG A 41 -2.19 4.19 6.92
N LYS A 42 -1.67 4.83 7.99
CA LYS A 42 -0.23 5.09 8.14
C LYS A 42 0.60 3.79 8.20
N ALA A 43 0.09 2.75 8.88
CA ALA A 43 0.74 1.46 8.95
C ALA A 43 0.71 0.74 7.59
N ALA A 44 -0.42 0.75 6.91
CA ALA A 44 -0.57 0.20 5.55
C ALA A 44 0.37 0.88 4.55
N THR A 45 0.49 2.21 4.60
CA THR A 45 1.44 2.98 3.78
C THR A 45 2.88 2.59 4.08
N ARG A 46 3.25 2.43 5.36
CA ARG A 46 4.59 1.96 5.75
C ARG A 46 4.88 0.56 5.21
N LEU A 47 3.92 -0.36 5.28
CA LEU A 47 4.07 -1.71 4.70
C LEU A 47 4.32 -1.65 3.19
N TRP A 48 3.61 -0.78 2.47
CA TRP A 48 3.84 -0.54 1.05
C TRP A 48 5.26 -0.04 0.76
N HIS A 49 5.74 0.95 1.50
CA HIS A 49 7.10 1.47 1.31
C HIS A 49 8.17 0.39 1.59
N ARG A 50 7.97 -0.43 2.63
CA ARG A 50 8.87 -1.57 2.93
C ARG A 50 8.84 -2.63 1.82
N ALA A 51 7.67 -2.93 1.25
CA ALA A 51 7.57 -3.84 0.11
C ALA A 51 8.32 -3.32 -1.13
N ARG A 52 8.22 -2.03 -1.43
CA ARG A 52 9.02 -1.40 -2.49
C ARG A 52 10.51 -1.46 -2.21
N GLN A 53 10.90 -1.25 -0.96
CA GLN A 53 12.30 -1.35 -0.54
C GLN A 53 12.80 -2.77 -0.68
N PHE A 54 12.03 -3.75 -0.25
CA PHE A 54 12.34 -5.17 -0.42
C PHE A 54 12.55 -5.55 -1.89
N ASP A 55 11.68 -5.08 -2.77
CA ASP A 55 11.85 -5.30 -4.21
C ASP A 55 13.16 -4.69 -4.74
N ARG A 56 13.54 -3.49 -4.26
CA ARG A 56 14.81 -2.85 -4.65
C ARG A 56 16.03 -3.61 -4.11
N GLN A 57 16.00 -4.06 -2.84
CA GLN A 57 17.09 -4.82 -2.21
C GLN A 57 17.35 -6.15 -2.91
N THR A 58 16.30 -6.79 -3.40
CA THR A 58 16.37 -8.10 -4.06
C THR A 58 16.57 -8.02 -5.58
N ARG A 59 16.65 -6.81 -6.12
CA ARG A 59 16.85 -6.61 -7.55
C ARG A 59 18.27 -7.05 -7.95
N ARG A 60 18.33 -7.95 -8.93
CA ARG A 60 19.59 -8.39 -9.53
C ARG A 60 20.02 -7.42 -10.63
N LYS A 61 21.33 -7.38 -10.90
CA LYS A 61 21.88 -6.68 -12.06
C LYS A 61 21.19 -7.21 -13.33
N ASP A 62 20.87 -6.30 -14.25
CA ASP A 62 20.20 -6.60 -15.52
C ASP A 62 18.76 -7.14 -15.44
N CYS A 63 18.12 -7.08 -14.24
CA CYS A 63 16.71 -7.43 -14.06
C CYS A 63 15.86 -6.17 -13.85
N HIS A 64 14.68 -6.16 -14.47
CA HIS A 64 13.73 -5.03 -14.35
C HIS A 64 12.97 -4.96 -13.03
N GLY A 65 13.05 -5.99 -12.18
CA GLY A 65 12.38 -6.05 -10.87
C GLY A 65 13.11 -6.95 -9.89
N GLY A 66 12.75 -6.79 -8.61
CA GLY A 66 13.24 -7.63 -7.52
C GLY A 66 12.35 -8.83 -7.23
N ALA A 67 12.32 -9.26 -5.96
CA ALA A 67 11.55 -10.42 -5.52
C ALA A 67 10.04 -10.29 -5.74
N LEU A 68 9.47 -9.10 -5.68
CA LEU A 68 8.04 -8.87 -5.97
C LEU A 68 7.79 -8.70 -7.46
N GLY A 69 8.66 -7.97 -8.13
CA GLY A 69 8.48 -7.55 -9.52
C GLY A 69 7.36 -6.53 -9.70
N HIS A 70 7.25 -5.96 -10.91
CA HIS A 70 6.28 -4.90 -11.19
C HIS A 70 4.83 -5.34 -10.91
N ALA A 71 4.42 -6.50 -11.41
CA ALA A 71 3.06 -7.00 -11.22
C ALA A 71 2.72 -7.26 -9.75
N GLY A 72 3.67 -7.81 -8.96
CA GLY A 72 3.49 -8.02 -7.53
C GLY A 72 3.29 -6.71 -6.76
N LEU A 73 4.10 -5.70 -7.08
CA LEU A 73 3.96 -4.37 -6.51
C LEU A 73 2.63 -3.71 -6.90
N GLN A 74 2.24 -3.80 -8.17
CA GLN A 74 0.98 -3.25 -8.66
C GLN A 74 -0.23 -3.86 -7.95
N VAL A 75 -0.28 -5.19 -7.86
CA VAL A 75 -1.35 -5.92 -7.18
C VAL A 75 -1.38 -5.58 -5.67
N LEU A 76 -0.22 -5.54 -5.02
CA LEU A 76 -0.13 -5.18 -3.59
C LEU A 76 -0.60 -3.73 -3.34
N HIS A 77 -0.21 -2.79 -4.22
CA HIS A 77 -0.68 -1.41 -4.16
C HIS A 77 -2.20 -1.35 -4.23
N THR A 78 -2.78 -2.00 -5.22
CA THR A 78 -4.23 -2.05 -5.42
C THR A 78 -4.96 -2.65 -4.22
N LEU A 79 -4.43 -3.72 -3.62
CA LEU A 79 -5.01 -4.32 -2.41
C LEU A 79 -5.00 -3.34 -1.23
N ILE A 80 -3.89 -2.65 -1.00
CA ILE A 80 -3.72 -1.75 0.15
C ILE A 80 -4.50 -0.45 -0.01
N PHE A 81 -4.47 0.19 -1.19
CA PHE A 81 -4.98 1.55 -1.35
C PHE A 81 -6.39 1.63 -1.95
N ASP A 82 -6.80 0.62 -2.72
CA ASP A 82 -8.10 0.62 -3.38
C ASP A 82 -9.14 -0.29 -2.70
N PHE A 83 -8.72 -1.38 -2.06
CA PHE A 83 -9.64 -2.37 -1.51
C PHE A 83 -9.63 -2.49 0.02
N LEU A 84 -8.51 -2.19 0.68
CA LEU A 84 -8.43 -2.33 2.13
C LEU A 84 -9.32 -1.31 2.84
N ASN A 85 -10.27 -1.81 3.62
CA ASN A 85 -11.02 -0.98 4.56
C ASN A 85 -10.19 -0.81 5.84
N TYR A 86 -9.61 0.36 6.04
CA TYR A 86 -8.71 0.63 7.15
C TYR A 86 -9.37 0.51 8.53
N GLY A 87 -10.67 0.84 8.63
CA GLY A 87 -11.41 0.80 9.90
C GLY A 87 -11.77 -0.61 10.35
N SER A 88 -12.14 -1.49 9.43
CA SER A 88 -12.51 -2.88 9.72
C SER A 88 -11.40 -3.89 9.43
N GLY A 89 -10.40 -3.51 8.64
CA GLY A 89 -9.37 -4.40 8.12
C GLY A 89 -9.85 -5.32 7.01
N ARG A 90 -11.12 -5.17 6.56
CA ARG A 90 -11.71 -6.04 5.54
C ARG A 90 -11.00 -5.88 4.20
N LEU A 91 -10.62 -7.03 3.62
CA LEU A 91 -9.91 -7.09 2.35
C LEU A 91 -10.30 -8.40 1.64
N ASP A 92 -11.33 -8.35 0.82
CA ASP A 92 -11.91 -9.54 0.17
C ASP A 92 -12.30 -9.33 -1.32
N PRO A 93 -11.47 -8.64 -2.13
CA PRO A 93 -11.78 -8.45 -3.54
C PRO A 93 -11.69 -9.74 -4.35
N SER A 94 -12.49 -9.83 -5.42
CA SER A 94 -12.35 -10.88 -6.43
C SER A 94 -11.10 -10.67 -7.31
N HIS A 95 -10.57 -11.75 -7.91
CA HIS A 95 -9.44 -11.64 -8.85
C HIS A 95 -9.76 -10.71 -10.03
N ALA A 96 -10.99 -10.77 -10.55
CA ALA A 96 -11.45 -9.89 -11.61
C ALA A 96 -11.47 -8.41 -11.19
N ALA A 97 -11.88 -8.12 -9.94
CA ALA A 97 -11.87 -6.75 -9.41
C ALA A 97 -10.44 -6.23 -9.26
N ILE A 98 -9.52 -7.05 -8.73
CA ILE A 98 -8.09 -6.71 -8.63
C ILE A 98 -7.51 -6.48 -10.03
N ALA A 99 -7.77 -7.38 -10.98
CA ALA A 99 -7.26 -7.29 -12.35
C ALA A 99 -7.66 -5.98 -13.03
N ARG A 100 -8.95 -5.62 -12.94
CA ARG A 100 -9.49 -4.38 -13.49
C ARG A 100 -8.85 -3.14 -12.87
N LYS A 101 -8.72 -3.12 -11.54
CA LYS A 101 -8.20 -1.96 -10.82
C LYS A 101 -6.69 -1.82 -10.99
N ALA A 102 -5.96 -2.94 -11.00
CA ALA A 102 -4.51 -2.97 -11.22
C ALA A 102 -4.13 -2.88 -12.72
N ASN A 103 -5.09 -2.84 -13.64
CA ASN A 103 -4.87 -2.84 -15.09
C ASN A 103 -3.95 -3.98 -15.57
N VAL A 104 -4.22 -5.20 -15.09
CA VAL A 104 -3.52 -6.43 -15.47
C VAL A 104 -4.53 -7.55 -15.72
N CYS A 105 -4.14 -8.64 -16.41
CA CYS A 105 -5.04 -9.76 -16.57
C CYS A 105 -5.14 -10.62 -15.28
N GLU A 106 -6.24 -11.35 -15.11
CA GLU A 106 -6.46 -12.20 -13.94
C GLU A 106 -5.38 -13.27 -13.74
N ARG A 107 -4.79 -13.76 -14.82
CA ARG A 107 -3.66 -14.69 -14.75
C ARG A 107 -2.47 -14.06 -14.06
N THR A 108 -2.15 -12.82 -14.40
CA THR A 108 -1.09 -12.02 -13.73
C THR A 108 -1.41 -11.81 -12.26
N VAL A 109 -2.67 -11.49 -11.91
CA VAL A 109 -3.10 -11.37 -10.51
C VAL A 109 -2.83 -12.66 -9.74
N ARG A 110 -3.21 -13.83 -10.28
CA ARG A 110 -2.97 -15.14 -9.64
C ARG A 110 -1.50 -15.39 -9.38
N TYR A 111 -0.63 -15.14 -10.35
CA TYR A 111 0.82 -15.28 -10.17
C TYR A 111 1.37 -14.29 -9.15
N ALA A 112 0.93 -13.03 -9.19
CA ALA A 112 1.35 -12.01 -8.24
C ALA A 112 0.93 -12.37 -6.81
N LEU A 113 -0.31 -12.81 -6.60
CA LEU A 113 -0.81 -13.24 -5.29
C LEU A 113 -0.02 -14.44 -4.77
N THR A 114 0.22 -15.47 -5.59
CA THR A 114 1.03 -16.63 -5.20
C THR A 114 2.43 -16.20 -4.78
N ARG A 115 3.08 -15.35 -5.57
CA ARG A 115 4.40 -14.82 -5.27
C ARG A 115 4.44 -14.01 -3.96
N LEU A 116 3.43 -13.15 -3.72
CA LEU A 116 3.31 -12.41 -2.47
C LEU A 116 3.11 -13.34 -1.26
N LYS A 117 2.37 -14.44 -1.43
CA LYS A 117 2.20 -15.45 -0.40
C LYS A 117 3.50 -16.21 -0.12
N ASP A 118 4.22 -16.61 -1.16
CA ASP A 118 5.49 -17.33 -1.04
C ASP A 118 6.55 -16.48 -0.34
N LEU A 119 6.51 -15.16 -0.54
CA LEU A 119 7.36 -14.20 0.16
C LEU A 119 6.89 -13.88 1.58
N GLY A 120 5.71 -14.37 2.00
CA GLY A 120 5.15 -14.07 3.32
C GLY A 120 4.62 -12.65 3.49
N ILE A 121 4.37 -11.93 2.39
CA ILE A 121 3.85 -10.55 2.41
C ILE A 121 2.33 -10.55 2.55
N LEU A 122 1.68 -11.53 1.93
CA LEU A 122 0.24 -11.68 1.89
C LEU A 122 -0.14 -13.11 2.26
N ASN A 123 -1.27 -13.27 2.93
CA ASN A 123 -1.92 -14.57 3.09
C ASN A 123 -3.40 -14.42 2.77
N TRP A 124 -4.07 -15.55 2.49
CA TRP A 124 -5.52 -15.55 2.27
C TRP A 124 -6.16 -16.83 2.74
N VAL A 125 -7.43 -16.73 3.05
CA VAL A 125 -8.32 -17.85 3.36
C VAL A 125 -9.39 -17.90 2.28
N ARG A 126 -9.65 -19.11 1.76
CA ARG A 126 -10.74 -19.37 0.84
C ARG A 126 -12.04 -19.46 1.62
N ARG A 127 -13.08 -18.80 1.14
CA ARG A 127 -14.38 -18.76 1.79
C ARG A 127 -15.44 -19.42 0.91
N CYS A 128 -16.39 -20.08 1.53
CA CYS A 128 -17.60 -20.56 0.91
C CYS A 128 -18.80 -20.23 1.80
N ALA A 129 -19.93 -20.00 1.21
CA ALA A 129 -21.20 -19.81 1.91
C ALA A 129 -22.16 -20.93 1.55
N ALA A 130 -22.92 -21.38 2.54
CA ALA A 130 -24.08 -22.23 2.27
C ALA A 130 -25.26 -21.31 1.92
N LYS A 131 -25.81 -21.48 0.72
CA LYS A 131 -27.04 -20.83 0.30
C LYS A 131 -28.18 -21.81 0.38
N TRP A 132 -29.35 -21.34 0.83
CA TRP A 132 -30.57 -22.12 0.75
C TRP A 132 -31.18 -21.92 -0.63
N GLU A 133 -31.27 -22.97 -1.43
CA GLU A 133 -31.86 -22.95 -2.76
C GLU A 133 -32.62 -24.25 -3.00
N ASP A 134 -33.91 -24.18 -3.34
CA ASP A 134 -34.74 -25.33 -3.70
C ASP A 134 -34.71 -26.50 -2.67
N GLY A 135 -34.73 -26.21 -1.37
CA GLY A 135 -34.69 -27.23 -0.32
C GLY A 135 -33.32 -27.87 -0.09
N GLN A 136 -32.25 -27.31 -0.65
CA GLN A 136 -30.87 -27.79 -0.50
C GLN A 136 -29.95 -26.65 0.00
N PHE A 137 -28.84 -27.04 0.64
CA PHE A 137 -27.77 -26.12 1.03
C PHE A 137 -26.52 -26.32 0.13
N PRO A 138 -26.54 -25.87 -1.14
CA PRO A 138 -25.32 -25.90 -1.92
C PRO A 138 -24.28 -24.94 -1.33
N LEU A 139 -23.03 -25.41 -1.28
CA LEU A 139 -21.90 -24.55 -0.96
C LEU A 139 -21.52 -23.74 -2.20
N GLU A 140 -21.49 -22.44 -2.07
CA GLU A 140 -21.02 -21.53 -3.13
C GLU A 140 -19.67 -20.93 -2.73
N GLN A 141 -18.74 -20.91 -3.69
CA GLN A 141 -17.43 -20.29 -3.48
C GLN A 141 -17.57 -18.78 -3.39
N GLU A 142 -17.08 -18.20 -2.30
CA GLU A 142 -16.97 -16.75 -2.12
C GLU A 142 -15.56 -16.24 -2.51
N THR A 143 -15.43 -14.91 -2.54
CA THR A 143 -14.13 -14.26 -2.71
C THR A 143 -13.21 -14.58 -1.53
N ASN A 144 -11.93 -14.71 -1.81
CA ASN A 144 -10.93 -14.92 -0.77
C ASN A 144 -10.85 -13.72 0.18
N ALA A 145 -10.63 -14.01 1.46
CA ALA A 145 -10.26 -12.98 2.41
C ALA A 145 -8.73 -12.90 2.51
N TYR A 146 -8.19 -11.71 2.31
CA TYR A 146 -6.75 -11.46 2.30
C TYR A 146 -6.31 -10.80 3.60
N ALA A 147 -5.05 -11.05 3.99
CA ALA A 147 -4.38 -10.36 5.09
C ALA A 147 -2.96 -9.96 4.65
N VAL A 148 -2.61 -8.70 4.85
CA VAL A 148 -1.25 -8.22 4.66
C VAL A 148 -0.46 -8.50 5.93
N LEU A 149 0.66 -9.21 5.81
CA LEU A 149 1.48 -9.66 6.93
C LEU A 149 2.56 -8.64 7.28
N PRO A 150 2.99 -8.59 8.56
CA PRO A 150 4.05 -7.69 8.99
C PRO A 150 5.42 -8.09 8.41
N PRO A 151 6.35 -7.13 8.25
CA PRO A 151 7.67 -7.38 7.64
C PRO A 151 8.50 -8.46 8.34
N SER A 152 8.27 -8.71 9.64
CA SER A 152 8.91 -9.77 10.40
C SER A 152 8.64 -11.18 9.86
N GLN A 153 7.56 -11.36 9.09
CA GLN A 153 7.19 -12.62 8.45
C GLN A 153 7.65 -12.73 7.00
N TRP A 154 8.25 -11.67 6.43
CA TRP A 154 8.64 -11.65 5.02
C TRP A 154 9.95 -12.42 4.82
N ARG A 155 9.92 -13.37 3.92
CA ARG A 155 11.07 -14.23 3.61
C ARG A 155 12.11 -13.47 2.81
N GLY A 156 13.32 -13.38 3.37
CA GLY A 156 14.45 -12.71 2.73
C GLY A 156 14.41 -11.17 2.80
N TYR A 157 13.50 -10.61 3.58
CA TYR A 157 13.50 -9.19 3.90
C TYR A 157 14.41 -8.93 5.10
N THR A 158 15.32 -7.99 4.96
CA THR A 158 16.13 -7.46 6.06
C THR A 158 15.69 -6.01 6.28
N GLU A 159 15.20 -5.73 7.49
CA GLU A 159 14.87 -4.35 7.84
C GLU A 159 16.17 -3.53 7.88
N PRO A 160 16.24 -2.42 7.13
CA PRO A 160 17.41 -1.56 7.19
C PRO A 160 17.57 -1.02 8.61
N PRO A 161 18.81 -0.76 9.05
CA PRO A 161 19.03 -0.10 10.32
C PRO A 161 18.27 1.20 10.35
N GLU A 162 17.65 1.49 11.48
CA GLU A 162 16.97 2.76 11.71
C GLU A 162 17.99 3.89 11.51
N PRO A 163 17.67 4.92 10.70
CA PRO A 163 18.60 6.03 10.55
C PRO A 163 18.89 6.61 11.94
N PRO A 164 20.14 6.99 12.22
CA PRO A 164 20.47 7.61 13.50
C PRO A 164 19.51 8.77 13.76
N GLU A 165 19.07 8.89 15.00
CA GLU A 165 18.23 10.02 15.39
C GLU A 165 18.96 11.31 14.99
N PRO A 166 18.31 12.23 14.28
CA PRO A 166 18.92 13.50 13.96
C PRO A 166 19.30 14.19 15.25
N ASP A 167 20.51 14.76 15.29
CA ASP A 167 21.00 15.51 16.44
C ASP A 167 19.94 16.53 16.86
N PRO A 168 19.51 16.56 18.13
CA PRO A 168 18.53 17.53 18.63
C PRO A 168 18.89 18.97 18.31
N GLY A 169 20.18 19.30 18.19
CA GLY A 169 20.68 20.60 17.78
C GLY A 169 20.35 20.97 16.32
N THR A 170 20.04 20.00 15.48
CA THR A 170 19.69 20.22 14.06
C THR A 170 18.19 20.13 13.78
N TRP A 171 17.39 19.78 14.76
CA TRP A 171 15.93 19.68 14.60
C TRP A 171 15.33 21.07 14.33
N GLY A 172 14.75 21.23 13.15
CA GLY A 172 14.20 22.50 12.71
C GLY A 172 15.24 23.51 12.20
N ALA A 173 16.51 23.17 12.20
CA ALA A 173 17.51 23.94 11.50
C ALA A 173 17.30 23.74 9.98
N HIS A 174 16.78 24.76 9.34
CA HIS A 174 16.87 24.84 7.88
C HIS A 174 18.35 24.95 7.51
N PRO A 175 18.76 24.43 6.32
CA PRO A 175 20.10 24.69 5.84
C PRO A 175 20.32 26.21 5.91
N PRO A 176 21.48 26.67 6.41
CA PRO A 176 21.73 28.11 6.56
C PRO A 176 21.46 28.79 5.22
N LEU A 177 20.69 29.85 5.28
CA LEU A 177 20.47 30.67 4.10
C LEU A 177 21.83 31.16 3.60
N PRO A 178 22.05 31.24 2.28
CA PRO A 178 23.24 31.88 1.76
C PRO A 178 23.45 33.23 2.45
N ALA A 179 24.68 33.57 2.80
CA ALA A 179 25.00 34.72 3.65
C ALA A 179 24.34 36.02 3.18
N LEU A 180 24.25 36.23 1.86
CA LEU A 180 23.58 37.40 1.27
C LEU A 180 22.07 37.40 1.52
N LEU A 181 21.42 36.25 1.47
CA LEU A 181 19.98 36.14 1.75
C LEU A 181 19.68 36.41 3.23
N GLU A 182 20.54 35.92 4.11
CA GLU A 182 20.42 36.19 5.55
C GLU A 182 20.60 37.65 5.89
N GLN A 183 21.61 38.29 5.29
CA GLN A 183 21.83 39.75 5.40
C GLN A 183 20.64 40.54 4.87
N ALA A 184 20.13 40.18 3.68
CA ALA A 184 18.99 40.83 3.07
C ALA A 184 17.72 40.69 3.93
N ALA A 185 17.48 39.51 4.51
CA ALA A 185 16.35 39.26 5.41
C ALA A 185 16.48 40.08 6.73
N THR A 186 17.69 40.19 7.24
CA THR A 186 17.97 40.99 8.45
C THR A 186 17.75 42.47 8.19
N GLU A 187 18.24 42.97 7.06
CA GLU A 187 18.04 44.36 6.68
C GLU A 187 16.58 44.70 6.42
N GLN A 188 15.85 43.79 5.79
CA GLN A 188 14.41 43.94 5.57
C GLN A 188 13.63 44.07 6.90
N ARG A 189 14.04 43.30 7.93
CA ARG A 189 13.44 43.39 9.27
C ARG A 189 13.81 44.68 10.01
N ALA A 190 15.02 45.16 9.77
CA ALA A 190 15.55 46.35 10.46
C ALA A 190 15.06 47.67 9.85
N SER A 191 15.18 47.80 8.52
CA SER A 191 14.92 49.09 7.85
C SER A 191 13.64 49.09 7.00
N GLY A 192 13.15 47.90 6.59
CA GLY A 192 12.02 47.76 5.68
C GLY A 192 12.25 48.36 4.28
N SER A 193 13.49 48.84 3.99
CA SER A 193 13.82 49.46 2.72
C SER A 193 14.10 48.42 1.63
N LEU A 194 13.18 48.31 0.67
CA LEU A 194 13.34 47.39 -0.46
C LEU A 194 14.58 47.72 -1.30
N ARG A 195 14.94 48.98 -1.39
CA ARG A 195 16.11 49.46 -2.18
C ARG A 195 17.43 48.95 -1.59
N THR A 196 17.55 48.96 -0.27
CA THR A 196 18.75 48.48 0.42
C THR A 196 18.86 46.96 0.29
N VAL A 197 17.73 46.23 0.44
CA VAL A 197 17.66 44.78 0.27
C VAL A 197 18.07 44.35 -1.15
N ILE A 198 17.59 45.08 -2.17
CA ILE A 198 17.99 44.82 -3.55
C ILE A 198 19.50 45.03 -3.76
N GLY A 199 20.08 46.08 -3.16
CA GLY A 199 21.52 46.34 -3.23
C GLY A 199 22.36 45.23 -2.61
N ILE A 200 21.95 44.68 -1.48
CA ILE A 200 22.59 43.52 -0.82
C ILE A 200 22.51 42.27 -1.72
N LEU A 201 21.34 41.99 -2.28
CA LEU A 201 21.13 40.81 -3.12
C LEU A 201 21.90 40.90 -4.46
N ASP A 202 22.21 42.09 -4.96
CA ASP A 202 22.94 42.29 -6.22
C ASP A 202 24.45 42.44 -6.02
N SER A 203 24.96 42.32 -4.78
CA SER A 203 26.37 42.55 -4.45
C SER A 203 27.33 41.46 -4.94
N ASP A 204 26.86 40.19 -5.08
CA ASP A 204 27.67 39.09 -5.62
C ASP A 204 27.23 38.70 -7.03
N PRO A 205 28.07 38.96 -8.05
CA PRO A 205 27.76 38.63 -9.43
C PRO A 205 27.70 37.11 -9.69
N ASN A 206 28.27 36.27 -8.80
CA ASN A 206 28.33 34.82 -8.98
C ASN A 206 27.14 34.11 -8.33
N ASP A 207 26.43 34.76 -7.41
CA ASP A 207 25.23 34.20 -6.80
C ASP A 207 24.00 34.42 -7.68
N LEU A 208 23.68 33.38 -8.47
CA LEU A 208 22.56 33.43 -9.43
C LEU A 208 21.22 33.59 -8.75
N LEU A 209 21.06 33.03 -7.53
CA LEU A 209 19.79 33.09 -6.79
C LEU A 209 19.55 34.51 -6.25
N SER A 210 20.53 35.09 -5.57
CA SER A 210 20.44 36.45 -5.04
C SER A 210 20.19 37.49 -6.16
N ARG A 211 20.85 37.34 -7.30
CA ARG A 211 20.61 38.20 -8.47
C ARG A 211 19.21 38.03 -9.07
N ALA A 212 18.69 36.84 -9.14
CA ALA A 212 17.31 36.61 -9.58
C ALA A 212 16.30 37.28 -8.67
N LEU A 213 16.51 37.23 -7.36
CA LEU A 213 15.69 37.91 -6.38
C LEU A 213 15.84 39.43 -6.43
N ALA A 214 17.05 39.96 -6.66
CA ALA A 214 17.28 41.39 -6.86
C ALA A 214 16.50 41.91 -8.09
N ARG A 215 16.53 41.20 -9.21
CA ARG A 215 15.76 41.56 -10.43
C ARG A 215 14.26 41.52 -10.17
N LEU A 216 13.76 40.53 -9.42
CA LEU A 216 12.35 40.48 -9.02
C LEU A 216 11.98 41.70 -8.18
N GLY A 217 12.83 42.06 -7.20
CA GLY A 217 12.63 43.24 -6.35
C GLY A 217 12.61 44.53 -7.16
N GLN A 218 13.50 44.69 -8.15
CA GLN A 218 13.52 45.82 -9.08
C GLN A 218 12.24 45.92 -9.92
N ALA A 219 11.76 44.79 -10.43
CA ALA A 219 10.50 44.73 -11.17
C ALA A 219 9.31 45.17 -10.34
N VAL A 220 9.24 44.73 -9.06
CA VAL A 220 8.19 45.12 -8.10
C VAL A 220 8.26 46.64 -7.79
N GLN A 221 9.45 47.19 -7.64
CA GLN A 221 9.60 48.64 -7.43
C GLN A 221 9.18 49.47 -8.69
N GLY A 222 9.46 48.98 -9.89
CA GLY A 222 9.08 49.63 -11.14
C GLY A 222 7.58 49.54 -11.46
N ALA A 223 6.88 48.60 -10.86
CA ALA A 223 5.45 48.37 -11.03
C ALA A 223 4.56 49.14 -10.06
N LYS A 224 4.98 50.31 -9.50
CA LYS A 224 4.11 51.13 -8.69
C LYS A 224 2.85 51.48 -9.49
N PRO A 225 1.64 51.19 -8.94
CA PRO A 225 0.40 51.62 -9.58
C PRO A 225 0.35 53.15 -9.60
N GLN A 226 -0.04 53.68 -10.74
CA GLN A 226 -0.47 55.07 -10.89
C GLN A 226 -1.75 55.32 -10.10
#